data_50716dbee2e076861c1a134c96b402ad
#
_entry.id   50716dbee2e076861c1a134c96b402ad
#
_cell.length_a   1.000
_cell.length_b   1.000
_cell.length_c   1.000
_cell.angle_alpha   90.00
_cell.angle_beta   90.00
_cell.angle_gamma   90.00
#
_symmetry.space_group_name_H-M   'P 1'
#
loop_
_entity.id
_entity.type
_entity.pdbx_description
1 polymer ?
#
loop_
_entity_poly.entity_id
_entity_poly.type
_entity_poly.pdbx_seq_one_letter_code
_entity_poly.pdbx_strand_id
1 'polypeptide(L)'
;MSDGTVAVGDAPPPADPPEPPGPPPGGGGGGGRHGREPDPHRVGDLVRMFVRGLGQLLVTAGVIVLLFVVYEVYVTNWFAHREQHRVHQALEQEWSKGELALPESGLAALDGHGIANLYIPRFGEDYAWTIVQGTNDADLEKGPGHYDGTQLPGQKGDFALAGHRVGKGEPFLNLDKLRAGDSVVVETQTTWYVYCVIGAGTDHAACDPSAPGASLSNTYADPSGTKVPGREIVSPSDGNVILPVPSDPAVPAQQATVRYLTMTTCHPKFTAAKRMIVHAVLGRTIPKQAKGNGRYDDTIPAQIKALYTEVGN
;
A
#
# COMPACT_ATOMS: atom_id res chain seq x y z
N MET A 1 -18.42 -21.63 75.59
CA MET A 1 -18.39 -20.97 76.88
C MET A 1 -18.24 -19.50 76.65
N SER A 2 -19.31 -18.75 77.03
CA SER A 2 -19.43 -17.35 77.37
C SER A 2 -19.18 -16.36 76.24
N ASP A 3 -20.16 -15.87 75.55
CA ASP A 3 -21.27 -14.98 75.91
C ASP A 3 -20.79 -13.65 76.50
N GLY A 4 -21.05 -12.57 75.78
CA GLY A 4 -20.73 -11.20 76.11
C GLY A 4 -21.46 -10.22 75.21
N THR A 5 -22.82 -10.22 75.34
CA THR A 5 -23.69 -9.24 74.72
C THR A 5 -23.55 -7.91 75.46
N VAL A 6 -23.22 -6.80 74.83
CA VAL A 6 -23.33 -5.44 75.33
C VAL A 6 -24.43 -4.74 74.55
N ALA A 7 -25.48 -4.40 75.27
CA ALA A 7 -26.60 -3.56 74.86
C ALA A 7 -26.15 -2.09 74.76
N VAL A 8 -26.35 -1.44 73.61
CA VAL A 8 -26.21 0.01 73.46
C VAL A 8 -27.61 0.60 73.46
N GLY A 9 -27.85 1.50 74.42
CA GLY A 9 -29.12 2.16 74.66
C GLY A 9 -29.50 3.17 73.55
N ASP A 10 -30.80 3.24 73.33
CA ASP A 10 -31.47 4.21 72.48
C ASP A 10 -31.26 5.65 72.96
N ALA A 11 -30.76 6.48 72.00
CA ALA A 11 -30.77 7.93 72.18
C ALA A 11 -32.09 8.52 71.65
N PRO A 12 -32.67 9.52 72.28
CA PRO A 12 -33.94 10.13 71.86
C PRO A 12 -33.72 10.95 70.54
N PRO A 13 -34.75 11.10 69.69
CA PRO A 13 -34.67 11.84 68.43
C PRO A 13 -34.49 13.35 68.67
N PRO A 14 -33.80 14.04 67.76
CA PRO A 14 -33.64 15.51 67.84
C PRO A 14 -34.95 16.24 67.61
N ALA A 15 -35.16 17.35 68.34
CA ALA A 15 -36.34 18.22 68.28
C ALA A 15 -36.46 18.91 66.89
N ASP A 16 -37.68 19.04 66.42
CA ASP A 16 -38.03 19.74 65.18
C ASP A 16 -37.61 21.22 65.21
N PRO A 17 -37.15 21.75 64.07
CA PRO A 17 -36.83 23.17 63.95
C PRO A 17 -38.11 24.02 63.96
N PRO A 18 -38.04 25.30 64.44
CA PRO A 18 -39.21 26.17 64.53
C PRO A 18 -39.75 26.57 63.15
N GLU A 19 -41.09 26.61 63.07
CA GLU A 19 -41.83 27.04 61.87
C GLU A 19 -41.47 28.49 61.48
N PRO A 20 -41.33 28.76 60.13
CA PRO A 20 -41.09 30.11 59.65
C PRO A 20 -42.37 30.97 59.82
N PRO A 21 -42.22 32.29 60.04
CA PRO A 21 -43.37 33.20 60.22
C PRO A 21 -44.16 33.37 58.91
N GLY A 22 -45.47 33.33 58.99
CA GLY A 22 -46.45 33.44 57.94
C GLY A 22 -46.36 34.79 57.14
N PRO A 23 -46.84 34.78 55.89
CA PRO A 23 -46.77 35.96 55.08
C PRO A 23 -47.73 37.08 55.54
N PRO A 24 -47.32 38.37 55.25
CA PRO A 24 -48.21 39.51 55.61
C PRO A 24 -49.41 39.59 54.62
N PRO A 25 -50.53 40.19 55.05
CA PRO A 25 -51.76 40.25 54.29
C PRO A 25 -51.66 41.14 53.04
N GLY A 26 -52.28 40.70 51.94
CA GLY A 26 -52.27 41.23 50.65
C GLY A 26 -52.73 42.68 50.53
N GLY A 27 -51.95 43.46 49.75
CA GLY A 27 -52.35 44.71 49.15
C GLY A 27 -52.66 44.47 47.65
N GLY A 28 -53.95 44.67 47.30
CA GLY A 28 -54.35 44.62 45.88
C GLY A 28 -53.85 45.83 45.13
N GLY A 29 -53.48 45.62 43.88
CA GLY A 29 -53.06 46.73 43.00
C GLY A 29 -52.80 46.27 41.59
N GLY A 30 -53.71 46.52 40.67
CA GLY A 30 -53.53 46.97 39.34
C GLY A 30 -52.82 46.03 38.29
N GLY A 31 -53.64 45.44 37.44
CA GLY A 31 -53.11 44.74 36.22
C GLY A 31 -52.46 45.72 35.24
N GLY A 32 -51.18 45.56 35.06
CA GLY A 32 -50.42 46.10 33.90
C GLY A 32 -49.87 44.96 33.13
N ARG A 33 -50.45 44.61 31.98
CA ARG A 33 -49.82 43.74 31.00
C ARG A 33 -48.64 44.50 30.39
N HIS A 34 -47.49 44.44 31.03
CA HIS A 34 -46.22 44.76 30.37
C HIS A 34 -45.92 43.66 29.38
N GLY A 35 -46.10 43.94 28.09
CA GLY A 35 -45.54 43.17 27.01
C GLY A 35 -44.03 43.04 27.29
N ARG A 36 -43.58 41.81 27.52
CA ARG A 36 -42.16 41.51 27.59
C ARG A 36 -41.56 41.82 26.21
N GLU A 37 -40.91 42.95 26.06
CA GLU A 37 -40.01 43.18 24.93
C GLU A 37 -38.97 42.02 24.91
N PRO A 38 -38.73 41.45 23.77
CA PRO A 38 -37.71 40.41 23.66
C PRO A 38 -36.36 41.03 24.01
N ASP A 39 -35.76 40.53 25.07
CA ASP A 39 -34.49 40.94 25.60
C ASP A 39 -33.40 40.77 24.49
N PRO A 40 -32.83 41.82 23.91
CA PRO A 40 -31.90 41.71 22.77
C PRO A 40 -30.62 40.96 23.14
N HIS A 41 -30.32 40.80 24.40
CA HIS A 41 -29.18 40.01 24.91
C HIS A 41 -29.39 38.49 24.76
N ARG A 42 -30.64 37.98 24.81
CA ARG A 42 -30.92 36.54 24.65
C ARG A 42 -30.62 36.01 23.24
N VAL A 43 -30.85 36.80 22.20
CA VAL A 43 -30.56 36.41 20.81
C VAL A 43 -29.05 36.35 20.60
N GLY A 44 -28.29 37.30 21.14
CA GLY A 44 -26.83 37.35 21.08
C GLY A 44 -26.19 36.15 21.78
N ASP A 45 -26.73 35.74 22.93
CA ASP A 45 -26.22 34.56 23.68
C ASP A 45 -26.55 33.24 23.00
N LEU A 46 -27.72 33.09 22.38
CA LEU A 46 -28.07 31.93 21.56
C LEU A 46 -27.16 31.82 20.33
N VAL A 47 -26.88 32.91 19.62
CA VAL A 47 -25.98 32.94 18.48
C VAL A 47 -24.55 32.57 18.91
N ARG A 48 -24.06 33.13 20.03
CA ARG A 48 -22.73 32.75 20.58
C ARG A 48 -22.65 31.29 20.97
N MET A 49 -23.70 30.74 21.61
CA MET A 49 -23.76 29.33 21.97
C MET A 49 -23.77 28.43 20.74
N PHE A 50 -24.53 28.79 19.69
CA PHE A 50 -24.58 28.07 18.44
C PHE A 50 -23.23 28.10 17.69
N VAL A 51 -22.60 29.26 17.59
CA VAL A 51 -21.28 29.42 16.97
C VAL A 51 -20.22 28.62 17.75
N ARG A 52 -20.28 28.65 19.09
CA ARG A 52 -19.35 27.87 19.93
C ARG A 52 -19.56 26.37 19.77
N GLY A 53 -20.83 25.91 19.72
CA GLY A 53 -21.18 24.49 19.49
C GLY A 53 -20.74 24.02 18.10
N LEU A 54 -21.00 24.81 17.07
CA LEU A 54 -20.56 24.54 15.70
C LEU A 54 -19.02 24.49 15.61
N GLY A 55 -18.33 25.46 16.23
CA GLY A 55 -16.87 25.49 16.28
C GLY A 55 -16.28 24.24 16.95
N GLN A 56 -16.89 23.81 18.06
CA GLN A 56 -16.44 22.62 18.77
C GLN A 56 -16.68 21.34 17.97
N LEU A 57 -17.83 21.26 17.27
CA LEU A 57 -18.14 20.15 16.37
C LEU A 57 -17.15 20.05 15.20
N LEU A 58 -16.81 21.19 14.59
CA LEU A 58 -15.81 21.25 13.51
C LEU A 58 -14.41 20.85 13.99
N VAL A 59 -14.01 21.29 15.18
CA VAL A 59 -12.71 20.89 15.78
C VAL A 59 -12.72 19.36 16.04
N THR A 60 -13.79 18.83 16.63
CA THR A 60 -13.89 17.37 16.87
C THR A 60 -13.86 16.58 15.56
N ALA A 61 -14.62 17.02 14.55
CA ALA A 61 -14.60 16.41 13.23
C ALA A 61 -13.20 16.48 12.60
N GLY A 62 -12.51 17.59 12.69
CA GLY A 62 -11.14 17.77 12.24
C GLY A 62 -10.15 16.81 12.91
N VAL A 63 -10.28 16.66 14.23
CA VAL A 63 -9.45 15.70 15.00
C VAL A 63 -9.73 14.25 14.57
N ILE A 64 -11.00 13.89 14.38
CA ILE A 64 -11.37 12.53 13.92
C ILE A 64 -10.77 12.26 12.53
N VAL A 65 -10.91 13.20 11.60
CA VAL A 65 -10.32 13.08 10.26
C VAL A 65 -8.80 12.96 10.32
N LEU A 66 -8.15 13.77 11.16
CA LEU A 66 -6.70 13.70 11.35
C LEU A 66 -6.26 12.32 11.90
N LEU A 67 -6.95 11.82 12.92
CA LEU A 67 -6.67 10.51 13.49
C LEU A 67 -6.94 9.38 12.49
N PHE A 68 -7.98 9.52 11.66
CA PHE A 68 -8.26 8.58 10.57
C PHE A 68 -7.13 8.57 9.53
N VAL A 69 -6.64 9.74 9.11
CA VAL A 69 -5.50 9.83 8.18
C VAL A 69 -4.23 9.22 8.79
N VAL A 70 -3.96 9.50 10.07
CA VAL A 70 -2.83 8.87 10.78
C VAL A 70 -3.00 7.36 10.84
N TYR A 71 -4.18 6.85 11.14
CA TYR A 71 -4.48 5.42 11.13
C TYR A 71 -4.23 4.80 9.76
N GLU A 72 -4.80 5.37 8.69
CA GLU A 72 -4.66 4.86 7.32
C GLU A 72 -3.21 4.84 6.84
N VAL A 73 -2.42 5.87 7.19
CA VAL A 73 -1.04 5.98 6.69
C VAL A 73 -0.05 5.15 7.53
N TYR A 74 -0.16 5.19 8.86
CA TYR A 74 0.85 4.56 9.72
C TYR A 74 0.49 3.15 10.17
N VAL A 75 -0.77 2.93 10.54
CA VAL A 75 -1.17 1.62 11.09
C VAL A 75 -1.29 0.57 9.99
N THR A 76 -1.88 0.93 8.85
CA THR A 76 -1.99 -0.01 7.71
C THR A 76 -0.64 -0.38 7.15
N ASN A 77 0.29 0.58 7.01
CA ASN A 77 1.64 0.31 6.54
C ASN A 77 2.42 -0.58 7.52
N TRP A 78 2.27 -0.38 8.84
CA TRP A 78 2.93 -1.23 9.83
C TRP A 78 2.47 -2.68 9.76
N PHE A 79 1.17 -2.92 9.55
CA PHE A 79 0.64 -4.28 9.36
C PHE A 79 1.15 -4.90 8.07
N ALA A 80 1.15 -4.17 6.95
CA ALA A 80 1.65 -4.65 5.67
C ALA A 80 3.14 -5.03 5.74
N HIS A 81 3.98 -4.24 6.40
CA HIS A 81 5.39 -4.59 6.60
C HIS A 81 5.57 -5.86 7.45
N ARG A 82 4.72 -6.10 8.46
CA ARG A 82 4.78 -7.35 9.23
C ARG A 82 4.41 -8.57 8.39
N GLU A 83 3.37 -8.47 7.57
CA GLU A 83 2.98 -9.56 6.67
C GLU A 83 4.06 -9.79 5.60
N GLN A 84 4.62 -8.72 5.04
CA GLN A 84 5.76 -8.80 4.11
C GLN A 84 6.95 -9.55 4.74
N HIS A 85 7.31 -9.24 5.99
CA HIS A 85 8.37 -9.97 6.70
C HIS A 85 8.05 -11.45 6.88
N ARG A 86 6.80 -11.82 7.16
CA ARG A 86 6.40 -13.23 7.29
C ARG A 86 6.52 -13.97 5.96
N VAL A 87 6.03 -13.37 4.89
CA VAL A 87 6.10 -13.95 3.54
C VAL A 87 7.56 -14.09 3.11
N HIS A 88 8.37 -13.08 3.34
CA HIS A 88 9.81 -13.13 3.06
C HIS A 88 10.51 -14.25 3.83
N GLN A 89 10.29 -14.35 5.15
CA GLN A 89 10.88 -15.41 5.96
C GLN A 89 10.42 -16.82 5.53
N ALA A 90 9.16 -16.96 5.13
CA ALA A 90 8.64 -18.23 4.62
C ALA A 90 9.36 -18.63 3.31
N LEU A 91 9.49 -17.70 2.36
CA LEU A 91 10.20 -17.91 1.11
C LEU A 91 11.67 -18.28 1.33
N GLU A 92 12.38 -17.55 2.19
CA GLU A 92 13.76 -17.84 2.54
C GLU A 92 13.93 -19.21 3.21
N GLN A 93 12.97 -19.62 4.05
CA GLN A 93 12.98 -20.95 4.64
C GLN A 93 12.80 -22.05 3.60
N GLU A 94 11.91 -21.88 2.63
CA GLU A 94 11.72 -22.83 1.51
C GLU A 94 13.00 -22.93 0.67
N TRP A 95 13.61 -21.79 0.31
CA TRP A 95 14.87 -21.76 -0.42
C TRP A 95 16.02 -22.42 0.36
N SER A 96 16.08 -22.21 1.68
CA SER A 96 17.11 -22.79 2.53
C SER A 96 16.99 -24.33 2.67
N LYS A 97 15.79 -24.87 2.50
CA LYS A 97 15.54 -26.33 2.49
C LYS A 97 15.84 -26.95 1.11
N GLY A 98 16.00 -26.13 0.07
CA GLY A 98 16.14 -26.59 -1.29
C GLY A 98 14.83 -27.03 -1.93
N GLU A 99 13.70 -26.64 -1.34
CA GLU A 99 12.37 -26.84 -1.88
C GLU A 99 12.15 -25.82 -3.00
N LEU A 100 11.95 -26.29 -4.24
CA LEU A 100 11.74 -25.40 -5.37
C LEU A 100 10.34 -24.78 -5.30
N ALA A 101 10.29 -23.48 -5.16
CA ALA A 101 9.04 -22.75 -4.91
C ALA A 101 8.10 -22.63 -6.13
N LEU A 102 8.56 -22.87 -7.35
CA LEU A 102 7.76 -22.56 -8.54
C LEU A 102 7.49 -23.80 -9.40
N PRO A 103 6.35 -24.49 -9.20
CA PRO A 103 5.88 -25.49 -10.15
C PRO A 103 5.41 -24.75 -11.42
N GLU A 104 5.82 -25.23 -12.60
CA GLU A 104 5.33 -24.69 -13.90
C GLU A 104 3.81 -24.89 -14.09
N SER A 105 3.21 -25.76 -13.30
CA SER A 105 1.77 -26.02 -13.28
C SER A 105 1.25 -25.98 -11.84
N GLY A 106 0.29 -25.11 -11.56
CA GLY A 106 -0.39 -25.07 -10.26
C GLY A 106 -0.06 -23.86 -9.38
N LEU A 107 0.34 -22.73 -9.97
CA LEU A 107 0.58 -21.47 -9.25
C LEU A 107 -0.61 -20.99 -8.44
N ALA A 108 -1.83 -21.28 -8.88
CA ALA A 108 -3.05 -20.95 -8.12
C ALA A 108 -3.09 -21.61 -6.73
N ALA A 109 -2.37 -22.71 -6.51
CA ALA A 109 -2.23 -23.30 -5.17
C ALA A 109 -1.28 -22.51 -4.26
N LEU A 110 -0.55 -21.54 -4.80
CA LEU A 110 0.39 -20.67 -4.10
C LEU A 110 -0.16 -19.28 -3.80
N ASP A 111 -1.47 -19.05 -3.96
CA ASP A 111 -2.09 -17.74 -3.69
C ASP A 111 -1.64 -17.18 -2.34
N GLY A 112 -1.10 -15.94 -2.39
CA GLY A 112 -0.56 -15.26 -1.23
C GLY A 112 0.77 -15.78 -0.68
N HIS A 113 1.40 -16.78 -1.32
CA HIS A 113 2.76 -17.24 -0.99
C HIS A 113 3.80 -16.42 -1.74
N GLY A 114 4.98 -16.24 -1.13
CA GLY A 114 6.12 -15.59 -1.77
C GLY A 114 6.65 -16.45 -2.92
N ILE A 115 6.99 -15.82 -4.04
CA ILE A 115 7.51 -16.51 -5.23
C ILE A 115 8.89 -16.00 -5.68
N ALA A 116 9.22 -14.75 -5.38
CA ALA A 116 10.48 -14.09 -5.76
C ALA A 116 10.67 -12.84 -4.91
N ASN A 117 11.87 -12.25 -4.94
CA ASN A 117 12.12 -10.93 -4.36
C ASN A 117 12.30 -9.88 -5.46
N LEU A 118 11.81 -8.66 -5.20
CA LEU A 118 11.85 -7.51 -6.10
C LEU A 118 12.74 -6.42 -5.52
N TYR A 119 13.69 -5.94 -6.30
CA TYR A 119 14.55 -4.80 -5.95
C TYR A 119 14.51 -3.77 -7.07
N ILE A 120 14.40 -2.51 -6.71
CA ILE A 120 14.42 -1.40 -7.68
C ILE A 120 15.45 -0.37 -7.21
N PRO A 121 16.69 -0.38 -7.74
CA PRO A 121 17.76 0.50 -7.29
C PRO A 121 17.40 1.99 -7.27
N ARG A 122 16.58 2.46 -8.22
CA ARG A 122 16.06 3.85 -8.24
C ARG A 122 15.30 4.25 -6.98
N PHE A 123 14.76 3.28 -6.22
CA PHE A 123 13.97 3.56 -5.00
C PHE A 123 14.81 3.50 -3.72
N GLY A 124 16.10 3.18 -3.84
CA GLY A 124 17.07 3.12 -2.74
C GLY A 124 17.50 1.69 -2.40
N GLU A 125 18.55 1.61 -1.58
CA GLU A 125 19.15 0.33 -1.17
C GLU A 125 18.24 -0.50 -0.26
N ASP A 126 17.38 0.15 0.51
CA ASP A 126 16.43 -0.51 1.42
C ASP A 126 15.15 -0.98 0.71
N TYR A 127 15.00 -0.69 -0.59
CA TYR A 127 13.82 -1.12 -1.33
C TYR A 127 13.94 -2.60 -1.71
N ALA A 128 13.27 -3.43 -0.94
CA ALA A 128 13.16 -4.87 -1.16
C ALA A 128 11.75 -5.34 -0.83
N TRP A 129 11.11 -6.08 -1.73
CA TRP A 129 9.79 -6.64 -1.55
C TRP A 129 9.75 -8.08 -2.01
N THR A 130 9.11 -8.96 -1.24
CA THR A 130 8.77 -10.29 -1.71
C THR A 130 7.50 -10.21 -2.56
N ILE A 131 7.58 -10.70 -3.78
CA ILE A 131 6.46 -10.84 -4.71
C ILE A 131 5.64 -12.04 -4.25
N VAL A 132 4.32 -11.87 -4.14
CA VAL A 132 3.39 -12.95 -3.83
C VAL A 132 2.65 -13.41 -5.07
N GLN A 133 2.19 -14.66 -5.10
CA GLN A 133 1.26 -15.13 -6.13
C GLN A 133 -0.13 -14.58 -5.85
N GLY A 134 -0.84 -14.10 -6.89
CA GLY A 134 -2.17 -13.55 -6.80
C GLY A 134 -2.22 -12.03 -6.68
N THR A 135 -3.36 -11.46 -7.06
CA THR A 135 -3.59 -10.01 -7.09
C THR A 135 -4.91 -9.60 -6.43
N ASN A 136 -5.50 -10.49 -5.61
CA ASN A 136 -6.64 -10.10 -4.80
C ASN A 136 -6.19 -9.15 -3.65
N ASP A 137 -7.14 -8.50 -2.99
CA ASP A 137 -6.84 -7.52 -1.96
C ASP A 137 -5.97 -8.07 -0.82
N ALA A 138 -6.21 -9.32 -0.41
CA ALA A 138 -5.47 -9.97 0.67
C ALA A 138 -4.01 -10.29 0.27
N ASP A 139 -3.76 -10.58 -0.99
CA ASP A 139 -2.41 -10.80 -1.51
C ASP A 139 -1.65 -9.49 -1.65
N LEU A 140 -2.29 -8.46 -2.21
CA LEU A 140 -1.69 -7.14 -2.39
C LEU A 140 -1.40 -6.42 -1.05
N GLU A 141 -2.05 -6.79 0.04
CA GLU A 141 -1.69 -6.33 1.40
C GLU A 141 -0.35 -6.89 1.89
N LYS A 142 0.11 -8.01 1.32
CA LYS A 142 1.38 -8.65 1.67
C LYS A 142 2.55 -8.10 0.87
N GLY A 143 2.32 -7.61 -0.36
CA GLY A 143 3.36 -7.09 -1.24
C GLY A 143 2.92 -6.95 -2.70
N PRO A 144 3.86 -6.76 -3.64
CA PRO A 144 3.56 -6.85 -5.06
C PRO A 144 3.01 -8.23 -5.40
N GLY A 145 1.88 -8.28 -6.10
CA GLY A 145 1.23 -9.52 -6.50
C GLY A 145 1.50 -9.86 -7.97
N HIS A 146 1.80 -11.12 -8.25
CA HIS A 146 1.92 -11.65 -9.60
C HIS A 146 0.53 -11.95 -10.18
N TYR A 147 0.25 -11.44 -11.38
CA TYR A 147 -1.01 -11.72 -12.07
C TYR A 147 -1.11 -13.17 -12.51
N ASP A 148 -2.21 -13.82 -12.15
CA ASP A 148 -2.50 -15.17 -12.60
C ASP A 148 -2.56 -15.25 -14.12
N GLY A 149 -1.97 -16.32 -14.65
CA GLY A 149 -1.94 -16.57 -16.09
C GLY A 149 -0.89 -15.79 -16.86
N THR A 150 -0.13 -14.87 -16.22
CA THR A 150 1.05 -14.25 -16.81
C THR A 150 2.30 -15.13 -16.59
N GLN A 151 3.40 -14.82 -17.25
CA GLN A 151 4.61 -15.63 -17.22
C GLN A 151 5.37 -15.46 -15.90
N LEU A 152 6.20 -16.45 -15.56
CA LEU A 152 7.13 -16.39 -14.44
C LEU A 152 8.39 -15.57 -14.78
N PRO A 153 9.15 -15.10 -13.77
CA PRO A 153 10.40 -14.37 -14.00
C PRO A 153 11.32 -15.08 -14.98
N GLY A 154 11.77 -14.37 -15.99
CA GLY A 154 12.70 -14.88 -17.01
C GLY A 154 12.08 -15.74 -18.10
N GLN A 155 10.80 -16.08 -18.04
CA GLN A 155 10.11 -16.77 -19.13
C GLN A 155 9.83 -15.80 -20.32
N LYS A 156 9.64 -16.35 -21.52
CA LYS A 156 9.20 -15.60 -22.69
C LYS A 156 7.74 -15.20 -22.52
N GLY A 157 7.40 -13.96 -22.82
CA GLY A 157 6.13 -13.34 -22.56
C GLY A 157 6.23 -12.30 -21.44
N ASP A 158 5.14 -12.00 -20.76
CA ASP A 158 5.08 -10.93 -19.77
C ASP A 158 4.93 -11.48 -18.34
N PHE A 159 5.88 -11.17 -17.48
CA PHE A 159 5.80 -11.33 -16.04
C PHE A 159 5.17 -10.08 -15.45
N ALA A 160 3.88 -10.14 -15.13
CA ALA A 160 3.12 -8.96 -14.72
C ALA A 160 2.88 -8.90 -13.20
N LEU A 161 3.07 -7.72 -12.64
CA LEU A 161 2.94 -7.42 -11.22
C LEU A 161 1.94 -6.30 -10.97
N ALA A 162 1.10 -6.46 -9.95
CA ALA A 162 0.29 -5.40 -9.36
C ALA A 162 0.87 -4.95 -8.02
N GLY A 163 0.70 -3.69 -7.67
CA GLY A 163 1.07 -3.20 -6.33
C GLY A 163 0.33 -1.93 -5.94
N HIS A 164 0.06 -1.79 -4.64
CA HIS A 164 -0.54 -0.58 -4.11
C HIS A 164 0.35 0.64 -4.32
N ARG A 165 -0.28 1.78 -4.59
CA ARG A 165 0.42 3.06 -4.73
C ARG A 165 0.39 3.90 -3.46
N VAL A 166 -0.62 3.69 -2.61
CA VAL A 166 -0.84 4.41 -1.36
C VAL A 166 -1.44 3.44 -0.35
N GLY A 167 -0.92 3.45 0.87
CA GLY A 167 -1.32 2.56 1.94
C GLY A 167 -0.93 1.09 1.71
N LYS A 168 -1.17 0.24 2.69
CA LYS A 168 -0.91 -1.21 2.61
C LYS A 168 0.54 -1.53 2.18
N GLY A 169 1.52 -0.82 2.77
CA GLY A 169 2.94 -0.94 2.45
C GLY A 169 3.39 -0.23 1.17
N GLU A 170 2.46 0.15 0.28
CA GLU A 170 2.68 0.98 -0.92
C GLU A 170 3.91 0.63 -1.78
N PRO A 171 4.09 -0.65 -2.19
CA PRO A 171 5.29 -1.08 -2.89
C PRO A 171 5.55 -0.26 -4.17
N PHE A 172 4.51 0.21 -4.84
CA PHE A 172 4.62 1.00 -6.07
C PHE A 172 4.32 2.50 -5.90
N LEU A 173 4.50 3.05 -4.67
CA LEU A 173 4.36 4.49 -4.38
C LEU A 173 5.15 5.35 -5.36
N ASN A 174 6.38 4.93 -5.65
CA ASN A 174 7.37 5.67 -6.42
C ASN A 174 7.50 5.20 -7.88
N LEU A 175 6.54 4.41 -8.40
CA LEU A 175 6.60 3.89 -9.76
C LEU A 175 6.71 5.01 -10.83
N ASP A 176 6.18 6.19 -10.51
CA ASP A 176 6.31 7.40 -11.34
C ASP A 176 7.74 7.99 -11.39
N LYS A 177 8.62 7.61 -10.49
CA LYS A 177 10.02 8.06 -10.46
C LYS A 177 10.93 7.23 -11.35
N LEU A 178 10.48 6.06 -11.83
CA LEU A 178 11.26 5.26 -12.78
C LEU A 178 11.52 6.05 -14.05
N ARG A 179 12.71 5.84 -14.59
CA ARG A 179 13.20 6.42 -15.84
C ARG A 179 13.47 5.32 -16.85
N ALA A 180 13.47 5.68 -18.13
CA ALA A 180 13.92 4.79 -19.18
C ALA A 180 15.36 4.31 -18.87
N GLY A 181 15.61 3.01 -19.02
CA GLY A 181 16.90 2.39 -18.71
C GLY A 181 17.14 2.04 -17.26
N ASP A 182 16.26 2.42 -16.32
CA ASP A 182 16.38 1.98 -14.94
C ASP A 182 16.27 0.46 -14.82
N SER A 183 17.00 -0.09 -13.87
CA SER A 183 17.00 -1.52 -13.58
C SER A 183 15.88 -1.89 -12.61
N VAL A 184 15.21 -3.00 -12.91
CA VAL A 184 14.30 -3.71 -12.00
C VAL A 184 14.85 -5.12 -11.85
N VAL A 185 15.19 -5.51 -10.64
CA VAL A 185 15.82 -6.80 -10.34
C VAL A 185 14.81 -7.72 -9.69
N VAL A 186 14.66 -8.92 -10.25
CA VAL A 186 13.84 -9.99 -9.69
C VAL A 186 14.76 -11.15 -9.31
N GLU A 187 14.75 -11.51 -8.03
CA GLU A 187 15.50 -12.62 -7.49
C GLU A 187 14.59 -13.83 -7.31
N THR A 188 14.98 -14.94 -7.91
CA THR A 188 14.39 -16.25 -7.63
C THR A 188 15.36 -17.12 -6.81
N GLN A 189 14.96 -18.31 -6.44
CA GLN A 189 15.82 -19.25 -5.75
C GLN A 189 17.14 -19.50 -6.50
N THR A 190 17.10 -19.57 -7.83
CA THR A 190 18.25 -19.99 -8.66
C THR A 190 18.90 -18.88 -9.45
N THR A 191 18.24 -17.71 -9.58
CA THR A 191 18.62 -16.75 -10.62
C THR A 191 18.23 -15.33 -10.25
N TRP A 192 19.09 -14.37 -10.59
CA TRP A 192 18.82 -12.95 -10.63
C TRP A 192 18.48 -12.52 -12.05
N TYR A 193 17.31 -11.94 -12.26
CA TYR A 193 16.86 -11.37 -13.53
C TYR A 193 16.91 -9.85 -13.43
N VAL A 194 17.63 -9.20 -14.34
CA VAL A 194 17.71 -7.74 -14.42
C VAL A 194 16.92 -7.30 -15.65
N TYR A 195 15.78 -6.66 -15.40
CA TYR A 195 14.95 -6.05 -16.42
C TYR A 195 15.28 -4.56 -16.53
N CYS A 196 15.30 -4.04 -17.77
CA CYS A 196 15.55 -2.64 -18.06
C CYS A 196 14.25 -1.95 -18.48
N VAL A 197 13.88 -0.87 -17.81
CA VAL A 197 12.70 -0.07 -18.16
C VAL A 197 12.83 0.43 -19.60
N ILE A 198 11.81 0.19 -20.41
CA ILE A 198 11.79 0.51 -21.84
C ILE A 198 11.97 2.02 -22.05
N GLY A 199 12.66 2.37 -23.15
CA GLY A 199 12.82 3.74 -23.63
C GLY A 199 14.23 4.30 -23.62
N ALA A 200 15.25 3.53 -23.21
CA ALA A 200 16.66 3.93 -23.16
C ALA A 200 17.47 3.56 -24.41
N GLY A 201 16.81 3.44 -25.57
CA GLY A 201 17.48 3.05 -26.82
C GLY A 201 17.22 1.59 -27.21
N THR A 202 18.07 1.02 -28.05
CA THR A 202 17.87 -0.33 -28.61
C THR A 202 18.59 -1.44 -27.87
N ASP A 203 19.60 -1.10 -27.07
CA ASP A 203 20.34 -2.09 -26.27
C ASP A 203 19.78 -2.16 -24.83
N HIS A 204 18.81 -3.04 -24.63
CA HIS A 204 18.21 -3.28 -23.31
C HIS A 204 19.07 -4.18 -22.42
N ALA A 205 20.18 -4.73 -22.90
CA ALA A 205 21.06 -5.59 -22.11
C ALA A 205 21.87 -4.80 -21.08
N ALA A 206 22.09 -3.52 -21.31
CA ALA A 206 22.95 -2.67 -20.47
C ALA A 206 22.20 -1.93 -19.36
N CYS A 207 20.89 -1.76 -19.44
CA CYS A 207 20.10 -0.89 -18.53
C CYS A 207 20.81 0.45 -18.29
N ASP A 208 20.79 1.33 -19.28
CA ASP A 208 21.48 2.63 -19.20
C ASP A 208 20.46 3.79 -19.08
N PRO A 209 20.21 4.30 -17.86
CA PRO A 209 19.31 5.44 -17.66
C PRO A 209 19.91 6.78 -18.14
N SER A 210 21.22 6.81 -18.45
CA SER A 210 21.91 7.99 -18.96
C SER A 210 21.97 8.02 -20.50
N ALA A 211 21.42 7.00 -21.16
CA ALA A 211 21.44 6.90 -22.62
C ALA A 211 20.87 8.15 -23.29
N PRO A 212 21.56 8.72 -24.31
CA PRO A 212 21.07 9.91 -25.00
C PRO A 212 19.67 9.69 -25.60
N GLY A 213 18.75 10.61 -25.34
CA GLY A 213 17.36 10.53 -25.83
C GLY A 213 16.48 9.52 -25.11
N ALA A 214 16.91 8.97 -23.97
CA ALA A 214 16.10 8.09 -23.16
C ALA A 214 14.81 8.78 -22.72
N SER A 215 13.66 8.15 -22.95
CA SER A 215 12.33 8.65 -22.57
C SER A 215 11.37 7.49 -22.38
N LEU A 216 10.53 7.58 -21.35
CA LEU A 216 9.47 6.60 -21.10
C LEU A 216 8.35 6.61 -22.16
N SER A 217 8.30 7.63 -23.02
CA SER A 217 7.41 7.66 -24.20
C SER A 217 7.98 6.93 -25.39
N ASN A 218 9.29 6.60 -25.38
CA ASN A 218 9.88 5.74 -26.41
C ASN A 218 9.32 4.32 -26.29
N THR A 219 9.29 3.62 -27.40
CA THR A 219 8.76 2.27 -27.48
C THR A 219 9.86 1.26 -27.81
N TYR A 220 9.69 0.07 -27.29
CA TYR A 220 10.41 -1.12 -27.74
C TYR A 220 9.65 -1.72 -28.93
N ALA A 221 10.35 -1.99 -30.03
CA ALA A 221 9.77 -2.66 -31.19
C ALA A 221 9.86 -4.18 -30.97
N ASP A 222 8.74 -4.79 -30.60
CA ASP A 222 8.65 -6.25 -30.50
C ASP A 222 8.85 -6.89 -31.89
N PRO A 223 9.44 -8.09 -31.99
CA PRO A 223 9.53 -8.83 -33.26
C PRO A 223 8.19 -9.10 -33.94
N SER A 224 7.06 -9.08 -33.22
CA SER A 224 5.70 -9.12 -33.80
C SER A 224 5.35 -7.86 -34.58
N GLY A 225 6.08 -6.77 -34.42
CA GLY A 225 5.79 -5.45 -34.98
C GLY A 225 5.08 -4.50 -34.00
N THR A 226 4.66 -5.00 -32.83
CA THR A 226 4.03 -4.20 -31.79
C THR A 226 5.03 -3.25 -31.14
N LYS A 227 4.59 -2.05 -30.81
CA LYS A 227 5.40 -1.03 -30.11
C LYS A 227 4.96 -0.95 -28.64
N VAL A 228 5.78 -1.49 -27.75
CA VAL A 228 5.53 -1.48 -26.31
C VAL A 228 6.14 -0.22 -25.68
N PRO A 229 5.38 0.67 -25.05
CA PRO A 229 5.91 1.90 -24.46
C PRO A 229 6.63 1.61 -23.13
N GLY A 230 7.51 2.51 -22.68
CA GLY A 230 8.13 2.40 -21.36
C GLY A 230 7.14 2.68 -20.23
N ARG A 231 6.21 3.61 -20.46
CA ARG A 231 5.13 3.93 -19.49
C ARG A 231 3.86 4.38 -20.20
N GLU A 232 2.73 3.93 -19.70
CA GLU A 232 1.42 4.37 -20.16
C GLU A 232 0.41 4.52 -19.01
N ILE A 233 -0.67 5.24 -19.26
CA ILE A 233 -1.78 5.44 -18.33
C ILE A 233 -3.05 4.93 -19.00
N VAL A 234 -3.63 3.89 -18.44
CA VAL A 234 -4.77 3.19 -19.06
C VAL A 234 -6.01 3.16 -18.15
N SER A 235 -7.12 2.64 -18.69
CA SER A 235 -8.31 2.32 -17.90
C SER A 235 -8.01 1.14 -16.95
N PRO A 236 -8.65 1.09 -15.76
CA PRO A 236 -8.53 -0.08 -14.88
C PRO A 236 -8.99 -1.41 -15.50
N SER A 237 -9.85 -1.35 -16.51
CA SER A 237 -10.39 -2.51 -17.24
C SER A 237 -9.53 -2.94 -18.44
N ASP A 238 -8.44 -2.24 -18.74
CA ASP A 238 -7.58 -2.58 -19.85
C ASP A 238 -6.59 -3.69 -19.46
N GLY A 239 -6.98 -4.93 -19.69
CA GLY A 239 -6.15 -6.12 -19.46
C GLY A 239 -5.13 -6.39 -20.57
N ASN A 240 -5.15 -5.63 -21.69
CA ASN A 240 -4.21 -5.87 -22.79
C ASN A 240 -2.77 -5.55 -22.40
N VAL A 241 -2.58 -4.68 -21.41
CA VAL A 241 -1.25 -4.25 -20.94
C VAL A 241 -0.42 -5.37 -20.29
N ILE A 242 -1.05 -6.48 -19.88
CA ILE A 242 -0.38 -7.64 -19.27
C ILE A 242 -0.43 -8.90 -20.17
N LEU A 243 -0.73 -8.73 -21.45
CA LEU A 243 -0.66 -9.83 -22.42
C LEU A 243 0.79 -10.29 -22.63
N PRO A 244 1.01 -11.51 -23.16
CA PRO A 244 2.38 -12.04 -23.40
C PRO A 244 3.29 -11.11 -24.23
N VAL A 245 2.74 -10.35 -25.15
CA VAL A 245 3.31 -9.12 -25.71
C VAL A 245 2.37 -7.99 -25.32
N PRO A 246 2.78 -7.05 -24.46
CA PRO A 246 1.90 -6.00 -23.98
C PRO A 246 1.19 -5.27 -25.12
N SER A 247 -0.14 -5.14 -24.96
CA SER A 247 -1.04 -4.51 -25.94
C SER A 247 -1.20 -5.24 -27.28
N ASP A 248 -0.77 -6.50 -27.39
CA ASP A 248 -0.92 -7.31 -28.62
C ASP A 248 -1.70 -8.60 -28.36
N PRO A 249 -3.01 -8.61 -28.57
CA PRO A 249 -3.84 -9.82 -28.39
C PRO A 249 -3.64 -10.88 -29.48
N ALA A 250 -2.91 -10.57 -30.56
CA ALA A 250 -2.64 -11.51 -31.64
C ALA A 250 -1.51 -12.48 -31.34
N VAL A 251 -0.66 -12.18 -30.35
CA VAL A 251 0.51 -13.00 -30.00
C VAL A 251 0.23 -13.81 -28.71
N PRO A 252 -0.05 -15.11 -28.82
CA PRO A 252 -0.21 -15.98 -27.66
C PRO A 252 1.15 -16.24 -26.97
N ALA A 253 1.14 -16.68 -25.72
CA ALA A 253 2.35 -16.90 -24.91
C ALA A 253 3.38 -17.82 -25.57
N GLN A 254 2.92 -18.84 -26.30
CA GLN A 254 3.81 -19.81 -27.01
C GLN A 254 4.60 -19.19 -28.16
N GLN A 255 4.13 -18.06 -28.69
CA GLN A 255 4.75 -17.34 -29.80
C GLN A 255 5.56 -16.12 -29.33
N ALA A 256 5.40 -15.68 -28.09
CA ALA A 256 6.19 -14.61 -27.51
C ALA A 256 7.67 -14.99 -27.53
N THR A 257 8.52 -14.05 -27.92
CA THR A 257 9.98 -14.25 -28.01
C THR A 257 10.75 -13.39 -27.03
N VAL A 258 10.20 -12.24 -26.67
CA VAL A 258 10.75 -11.29 -25.70
C VAL A 258 10.30 -11.67 -24.29
N ARG A 259 11.06 -11.26 -23.29
CA ARG A 259 10.76 -11.45 -21.88
C ARG A 259 10.48 -10.08 -21.26
N TYR A 260 9.20 -9.80 -21.03
CA TYR A 260 8.76 -8.55 -20.44
C TYR A 260 8.58 -8.68 -18.92
N LEU A 261 8.65 -7.52 -18.26
CA LEU A 261 8.14 -7.29 -16.90
C LEU A 261 7.22 -6.09 -16.98
N THR A 262 5.98 -6.28 -16.56
CA THR A 262 4.98 -5.20 -16.45
C THR A 262 4.63 -4.94 -14.99
N MET A 263 4.73 -3.69 -14.57
CA MET A 263 4.34 -3.24 -13.23
C MET A 263 3.12 -2.32 -13.32
N THR A 264 2.07 -2.64 -12.56
CA THR A 264 0.80 -1.90 -12.59
C THR A 264 0.46 -1.31 -11.22
N THR A 265 0.00 -0.07 -11.19
CA THR A 265 -0.46 0.58 -9.97
C THR A 265 -1.58 1.60 -10.23
N CYS A 266 -2.26 2.04 -9.17
CA CYS A 266 -3.31 3.06 -9.25
C CYS A 266 -2.76 4.43 -9.70
N HIS A 267 -3.55 5.18 -10.46
CA HIS A 267 -3.23 6.54 -10.92
C HIS A 267 -4.48 7.41 -11.02
N PRO A 268 -4.42 8.71 -10.67
CA PRO A 268 -3.42 9.38 -9.81
C PRO A 268 -3.32 8.79 -8.40
N LYS A 269 -2.30 9.22 -7.62
CA LYS A 269 -2.19 8.85 -6.19
C LYS A 269 -3.52 9.19 -5.48
N PHE A 270 -3.90 8.37 -4.51
CA PHE A 270 -5.15 8.47 -3.74
C PHE A 270 -6.44 8.23 -4.55
N THR A 271 -6.33 7.80 -5.80
CA THR A 271 -7.49 7.43 -6.62
C THR A 271 -7.24 6.10 -7.34
N ALA A 272 -8.33 5.46 -7.78
CA ALA A 272 -8.26 4.27 -8.64
C ALA A 272 -8.82 4.54 -10.06
N ALA A 273 -8.88 5.82 -10.47
CA ALA A 273 -9.51 6.23 -11.71
C ALA A 273 -8.83 5.67 -12.96
N LYS A 274 -7.51 5.50 -12.90
CA LYS A 274 -6.65 4.95 -13.96
C LYS A 274 -5.65 3.97 -13.37
N ARG A 275 -4.88 3.34 -14.26
CA ARG A 275 -3.68 2.57 -13.92
C ARG A 275 -2.47 3.19 -14.59
N MET A 276 -1.39 3.31 -13.83
CA MET A 276 -0.04 3.58 -14.35
C MET A 276 0.62 2.23 -14.60
N ILE A 277 1.12 2.06 -15.79
CA ILE A 277 1.81 0.87 -16.25
C ILE A 277 3.25 1.26 -16.57
N VAL A 278 4.20 0.44 -16.14
CA VAL A 278 5.62 0.56 -16.55
C VAL A 278 6.07 -0.78 -17.07
N HIS A 279 6.61 -0.77 -18.30
CA HIS A 279 7.13 -1.96 -18.95
C HIS A 279 8.66 -1.97 -18.96
N ALA A 280 9.21 -3.15 -18.78
CA ALA A 280 10.64 -3.41 -18.86
C ALA A 280 10.91 -4.68 -19.69
N VAL A 281 12.10 -4.79 -20.23
CA VAL A 281 12.56 -5.95 -21.01
C VAL A 281 13.75 -6.59 -20.29
N LEU A 282 13.82 -7.92 -20.25
CA LEU A 282 14.93 -8.64 -19.65
C LEU A 282 16.23 -8.31 -20.38
N GLY A 283 17.14 -7.65 -19.67
CA GLY A 283 18.47 -7.32 -20.17
C GLY A 283 19.53 -8.35 -19.80
N ARG A 284 19.50 -8.84 -18.55
CA ARG A 284 20.55 -9.71 -18.04
C ARG A 284 20.00 -10.79 -17.12
N THR A 285 20.63 -11.95 -17.16
CA THR A 285 20.36 -13.10 -16.28
C THR A 285 21.67 -13.50 -15.58
N ILE A 286 21.64 -13.61 -14.24
CA ILE A 286 22.80 -13.99 -13.44
C ILE A 286 22.41 -15.23 -12.62
N PRO A 287 22.85 -16.42 -13.01
CA PRO A 287 22.58 -17.64 -12.23
C PRO A 287 23.25 -17.57 -10.85
N LYS A 288 22.57 -18.03 -9.83
CA LYS A 288 23.14 -18.22 -8.48
C LYS A 288 24.02 -19.48 -8.46
N GLN A 289 25.07 -19.47 -7.64
CA GLN A 289 25.91 -20.64 -7.45
C GLN A 289 25.21 -21.68 -6.57
N ALA A 290 25.13 -22.92 -7.05
CA ALA A 290 24.58 -24.02 -6.28
C ALA A 290 25.51 -24.39 -5.10
N LYS A 291 24.96 -24.46 -3.90
CA LYS A 291 25.64 -24.92 -2.67
C LYS A 291 25.41 -26.39 -2.36
N GLY A 292 24.66 -27.09 -3.20
CA GLY A 292 24.23 -28.48 -3.01
C GLY A 292 22.90 -28.60 -2.23
N ASN A 293 22.28 -29.78 -2.30
CA ASN A 293 21.00 -30.08 -1.65
C ASN A 293 19.87 -29.10 -2.04
N GLY A 294 19.83 -28.65 -3.30
CA GLY A 294 18.84 -27.68 -3.79
C GLY A 294 19.02 -26.24 -3.31
N ARG A 295 20.08 -25.96 -2.54
CA ARG A 295 20.36 -24.61 -2.02
C ARG A 295 21.31 -23.84 -2.94
N TYR A 296 21.15 -22.53 -2.96
CA TYR A 296 21.92 -21.61 -3.78
C TYR A 296 22.55 -20.49 -2.94
N ASP A 297 23.49 -19.76 -3.52
CA ASP A 297 24.14 -18.63 -2.86
C ASP A 297 23.25 -17.38 -2.94
N ASP A 298 22.85 -16.86 -1.78
CA ASP A 298 22.00 -15.67 -1.64
C ASP A 298 22.80 -14.36 -1.58
N THR A 299 24.12 -14.46 -1.71
CA THR A 299 24.98 -13.26 -1.76
C THR A 299 24.62 -12.40 -2.97
N ILE A 300 24.27 -11.13 -2.73
CA ILE A 300 23.98 -10.19 -3.81
C ILE A 300 25.21 -10.01 -4.71
N PRO A 301 25.15 -10.34 -6.00
CA PRO A 301 26.28 -10.23 -6.91
C PRO A 301 26.80 -8.79 -7.05
N ALA A 302 28.09 -8.64 -7.31
CA ALA A 302 28.70 -7.32 -7.54
C ALA A 302 28.02 -6.54 -8.66
N GLN A 303 27.57 -7.25 -9.70
CA GLN A 303 26.83 -6.67 -10.83
C GLN A 303 25.48 -6.06 -10.41
N ILE A 304 24.80 -6.64 -9.42
CA ILE A 304 23.56 -6.09 -8.87
C ILE A 304 23.87 -4.88 -7.95
N LYS A 305 24.93 -4.99 -7.14
CA LYS A 305 25.37 -3.85 -6.29
C LYS A 305 25.76 -2.63 -7.11
N ALA A 306 26.38 -2.83 -8.26
CA ALA A 306 26.75 -1.73 -9.18
C ALA A 306 25.53 -0.92 -9.65
N LEU A 307 24.36 -1.56 -9.84
CA LEU A 307 23.14 -0.87 -10.28
C LEU A 307 22.68 0.24 -9.31
N TYR A 308 22.98 0.11 -8.03
CA TYR A 308 22.64 1.15 -7.04
C TYR A 308 23.54 2.38 -7.15
N THR A 309 24.79 2.22 -7.60
CA THR A 309 25.71 3.35 -7.83
C THR A 309 25.40 4.09 -9.12
N GLU A 310 24.88 3.39 -10.14
CA GLU A 310 24.52 3.98 -11.44
C GLU A 310 23.30 4.91 -11.34
N VAL A 311 22.37 4.69 -10.40
CA VAL A 311 21.17 5.53 -10.24
C VAL A 311 21.37 6.71 -9.28
N GLY A 312 22.48 6.74 -8.53
CA GLY A 312 22.84 7.83 -7.60
C GLY A 312 23.50 9.03 -8.28
N ASN A 313 23.83 8.92 -9.54
CA ASN A 313 24.37 9.96 -10.41
C ASN A 313 23.26 10.42 -11.36
#